data_74bedd15b7db889366e2087b7d2a7bc7
#
_entry.id   74bedd15b7db889366e2087b7d2a7bc7
#
_cell.length_a   1.000
_cell.length_b   1.000
_cell.length_c   1.000
_cell.angle_alpha   90.00
_cell.angle_beta   90.00
_cell.angle_gamma   90.00
#
_symmetry.space_group_name_H-M   'P 1'
#
loop_
_entity.id
_entity.type
_entity.pdbx_description
1 polymer ?
#
loop_
_entity_poly.entity_id
_entity_poly.type
_entity_poly.pdbx_seq_one_letter_code
_entity_poly.pdbx_strand_id
1 'polypeptide(L)'
;IIEVAGQQYANQEFARIKPHVDRPSMYEVTGLDSIVQLLRKEIDRVGGFAFVRVASHDRVYVSTSYQADMSRNTLYAATADVPGFRGGWRDQEQAVIELRSLFIPGAGTKYLLDLLSRMSKDSGVTTKDNGVTQTVEAKTGVSLRQNVEINPRVKLQPFRTFLEVEQPESE
;
A
#
# COMPACT_ATOMS: atom_id res chain seq x y z
N ILE A 1 -7.88 -11.39 -50.29
CA ILE A 1 -8.96 -11.46 -49.30
C ILE A 1 -10.14 -12.20 -49.94
N ILE A 2 -10.62 -13.24 -49.27
CA ILE A 2 -11.80 -14.03 -49.71
C ILE A 2 -12.88 -13.82 -48.63
N GLU A 3 -14.10 -13.56 -49.07
CA GLU A 3 -15.24 -13.45 -48.17
C GLU A 3 -16.09 -14.75 -48.25
N VAL A 4 -16.32 -15.37 -47.09
CA VAL A 4 -17.14 -16.57 -46.95
C VAL A 4 -18.10 -16.36 -45.79
N ALA A 5 -19.39 -16.47 -46.04
CA ALA A 5 -20.46 -16.30 -45.05
C ALA A 5 -20.37 -14.98 -44.26
N GLY A 6 -20.06 -13.86 -44.96
CA GLY A 6 -19.93 -12.55 -44.37
C GLY A 6 -18.64 -12.34 -43.54
N GLN A 7 -17.66 -13.24 -43.66
CA GLN A 7 -16.38 -13.14 -42.98
C GLN A 7 -15.24 -13.09 -44.00
N GLN A 8 -14.27 -12.23 -43.74
CA GLN A 8 -13.10 -12.02 -44.60
C GLN A 8 -11.93 -12.90 -44.15
N TYR A 9 -11.25 -13.52 -45.14
CA TYR A 9 -10.09 -14.38 -44.92
C TYR A 9 -8.91 -13.90 -45.78
N ALA A 10 -7.70 -14.01 -45.23
CA ALA A 10 -6.48 -13.79 -45.98
C ALA A 10 -5.98 -15.05 -46.66
N ASN A 11 -5.33 -14.92 -47.83
CA ASN A 11 -5.05 -16.04 -48.75
C ASN A 11 -3.80 -16.87 -48.40
N GLN A 12 -2.96 -16.51 -47.44
CA GLN A 12 -1.75 -17.27 -47.16
C GLN A 12 -1.92 -18.39 -46.12
N GLU A 13 -2.85 -18.22 -45.17
CA GLU A 13 -3.14 -19.26 -44.17
C GLU A 13 -4.62 -19.39 -43.86
N PHE A 14 -5.50 -18.81 -44.69
CA PHE A 14 -6.95 -18.75 -44.48
C PHE A 14 -7.35 -18.34 -43.06
N ALA A 15 -6.52 -17.53 -42.42
CA ALA A 15 -6.81 -17.02 -41.07
C ALA A 15 -7.95 -15.99 -41.16
N ARG A 16 -8.93 -16.12 -40.27
CA ARG A 16 -10.01 -15.16 -40.14
C ARG A 16 -9.44 -13.78 -39.81
N ILE A 17 -9.70 -12.78 -40.64
CA ILE A 17 -9.40 -11.39 -40.31
C ILE A 17 -10.38 -10.94 -39.22
N LYS A 18 -9.88 -10.74 -38.03
CA LYS A 18 -10.69 -10.16 -36.95
C LYS A 18 -10.90 -8.67 -37.23
N PRO A 19 -12.14 -8.16 -37.10
CA PRO A 19 -12.36 -6.73 -37.21
C PRO A 19 -11.47 -5.99 -36.19
N HIS A 20 -10.87 -4.89 -36.63
CA HIS A 20 -10.14 -4.03 -35.69
C HIS A 20 -11.14 -3.39 -34.75
N VAL A 21 -10.97 -3.60 -33.46
CA VAL A 21 -11.79 -2.99 -32.43
C VAL A 21 -10.92 -1.97 -31.72
N ASP A 22 -11.30 -0.70 -31.81
CA ASP A 22 -10.64 0.35 -31.04
C ASP A 22 -10.80 0.09 -29.55
N ARG A 23 -9.68 0.05 -28.84
CA ARG A 23 -9.67 -0.20 -27.40
C ARG A 23 -9.23 1.05 -26.69
N PRO A 24 -10.00 1.52 -25.69
CA PRO A 24 -9.57 2.62 -24.86
C PRO A 24 -8.33 2.21 -24.06
N SER A 25 -7.45 3.19 -23.81
CA SER A 25 -6.33 2.99 -22.89
C SER A 25 -6.83 2.78 -21.47
N MET A 26 -6.16 1.91 -20.72
CA MET A 26 -6.48 1.68 -19.33
C MET A 26 -6.07 2.92 -18.50
N TYR A 27 -6.94 3.35 -17.59
CA TYR A 27 -6.64 4.37 -16.60
C TYR A 27 -6.16 3.74 -15.30
N GLU A 28 -5.04 4.22 -14.78
CA GLU A 28 -4.51 3.81 -13.47
C GLU A 28 -4.81 4.88 -12.42
N VAL A 29 -5.28 4.44 -11.26
CA VAL A 29 -5.64 5.28 -10.10
C VAL A 29 -5.10 4.64 -8.82
N THR A 30 -4.97 5.43 -7.76
CA THR A 30 -4.44 4.96 -6.48
C THR A 30 -5.51 4.62 -5.43
N GLY A 31 -6.77 5.02 -5.65
CA GLY A 31 -7.88 4.81 -4.71
C GLY A 31 -9.09 4.15 -5.35
N LEU A 32 -9.86 3.40 -4.54
CA LEU A 32 -11.09 2.75 -4.98
C LEU A 32 -12.20 3.77 -5.27
N ASP A 33 -12.28 4.86 -4.51
CA ASP A 33 -13.24 5.93 -4.73
C ASP A 33 -13.11 6.55 -6.13
N SER A 34 -11.89 6.64 -6.65
CA SER A 34 -11.64 7.12 -8.02
C SER A 34 -12.29 6.22 -9.05
N ILE A 35 -12.18 4.88 -8.90
CA ILE A 35 -12.86 3.91 -9.77
C ILE A 35 -14.37 4.10 -9.70
N VAL A 36 -14.94 4.22 -8.51
CA VAL A 36 -16.38 4.39 -8.32
C VAL A 36 -16.88 5.65 -9.01
N GLN A 37 -16.15 6.74 -8.90
CA GLN A 37 -16.52 8.00 -9.55
C GLN A 37 -16.40 7.94 -11.08
N LEU A 38 -15.37 7.30 -11.62
CA LEU A 38 -15.20 7.09 -13.05
C LEU A 38 -16.32 6.20 -13.60
N LEU A 39 -16.63 5.08 -12.93
CA LEU A 39 -17.72 4.20 -13.33
C LEU A 39 -19.08 4.89 -13.32
N ARG A 40 -19.38 5.70 -12.31
CA ARG A 40 -20.64 6.46 -12.27
C ARG A 40 -20.83 7.39 -13.46
N LYS A 41 -19.75 7.91 -14.03
CA LYS A 41 -19.78 8.79 -15.21
C LYS A 41 -19.83 8.03 -16.52
N GLU A 42 -19.30 6.81 -16.57
CA GLU A 42 -19.07 6.08 -17.80
C GLU A 42 -19.84 4.76 -17.89
N ILE A 43 -20.69 4.45 -16.89
CA ILE A 43 -21.40 3.17 -16.83
C ILE A 43 -22.23 2.90 -18.09
N ASP A 44 -22.85 3.92 -18.65
CA ASP A 44 -23.65 3.81 -19.87
C ASP A 44 -22.78 3.49 -21.09
N ARG A 45 -21.55 3.97 -21.14
CA ARG A 45 -20.58 3.67 -22.20
C ARG A 45 -20.06 2.23 -22.15
N VAL A 46 -20.02 1.64 -20.97
CA VAL A 46 -19.57 0.25 -20.78
C VAL A 46 -20.71 -0.77 -20.87
N GLY A 47 -21.91 -0.34 -21.27
CA GLY A 47 -23.08 -1.21 -21.45
C GLY A 47 -23.87 -1.45 -20.16
N GLY A 48 -23.82 -0.53 -19.20
CA GLY A 48 -24.62 -0.57 -17.97
C GLY A 48 -24.07 -1.49 -16.86
N PHE A 49 -23.02 -2.28 -17.13
CA PHE A 49 -22.37 -3.11 -16.10
C PHE A 49 -20.86 -3.27 -16.38
N ALA A 50 -20.13 -3.54 -15.34
CA ALA A 50 -18.69 -3.77 -15.40
C ALA A 50 -18.30 -4.94 -14.49
N PHE A 51 -17.22 -5.64 -14.85
CA PHE A 51 -16.66 -6.70 -14.05
C PHE A 51 -15.54 -6.15 -13.19
N VAL A 52 -15.62 -6.36 -11.89
CA VAL A 52 -14.58 -6.01 -10.93
C VAL A 52 -13.80 -7.27 -10.58
N ARG A 53 -12.50 -7.23 -10.74
CA ARG A 53 -11.57 -8.29 -10.36
C ARG A 53 -10.59 -7.80 -9.31
N VAL A 54 -10.66 -8.35 -8.11
CA VAL A 54 -9.64 -8.16 -7.08
C VAL A 54 -8.49 -9.12 -7.40
N ALA A 55 -7.34 -8.58 -7.77
CA ALA A 55 -6.17 -9.38 -8.13
C ALA A 55 -5.27 -9.66 -6.92
N SER A 56 -5.19 -8.73 -5.99
CA SER A 56 -4.43 -8.82 -4.75
C SER A 56 -5.01 -7.85 -3.70
N HIS A 57 -4.42 -7.83 -2.51
CA HIS A 57 -4.82 -6.89 -1.45
C HIS A 57 -4.60 -5.41 -1.84
N ASP A 58 -3.73 -5.15 -2.80
CA ASP A 58 -3.33 -3.81 -3.25
C ASP A 58 -3.73 -3.51 -4.71
N ARG A 59 -4.44 -4.44 -5.40
CA ARG A 59 -4.72 -4.27 -6.83
C ARG A 59 -6.09 -4.75 -7.26
N VAL A 60 -6.84 -3.85 -7.87
CA VAL A 60 -8.19 -4.07 -8.40
C VAL A 60 -8.26 -3.63 -9.86
N TYR A 61 -8.91 -4.43 -10.69
CA TYR A 61 -9.17 -4.12 -12.11
C TYR A 61 -10.66 -4.06 -12.40
N VAL A 62 -11.03 -3.16 -13.29
CA VAL A 62 -12.38 -3.06 -13.81
C VAL A 62 -12.36 -3.25 -15.32
N SER A 63 -13.20 -4.16 -15.82
CA SER A 63 -13.25 -4.53 -17.22
C SER A 63 -14.67 -4.47 -17.76
N THR A 64 -14.80 -4.31 -19.08
CA THR A 64 -16.09 -4.42 -19.79
C THR A 64 -16.55 -5.88 -19.86
N SER A 65 -17.79 -6.09 -20.34
CA SER A 65 -18.26 -7.39 -20.82
C SER A 65 -17.44 -7.87 -22.01
N TYR A 66 -17.70 -9.10 -22.47
CA TYR A 66 -17.11 -9.62 -23.69
C TYR A 66 -17.54 -8.81 -24.90
N GLN A 67 -16.58 -8.49 -25.74
CA GLN A 67 -16.79 -7.91 -27.07
C GLN A 67 -17.06 -9.01 -28.10
N ALA A 68 -17.40 -8.60 -29.31
CA ALA A 68 -17.69 -9.55 -30.41
C ALA A 68 -16.51 -10.49 -30.72
N ASP A 69 -15.28 -10.07 -30.48
CA ASP A 69 -14.06 -10.85 -30.63
C ASP A 69 -13.71 -11.72 -29.41
N MET A 70 -14.61 -11.82 -28.42
CA MET A 70 -14.43 -12.51 -27.15
C MET A 70 -13.33 -11.90 -26.26
N SER A 71 -12.87 -10.71 -26.54
CA SER A 71 -11.97 -9.96 -25.68
C SER A 71 -12.72 -9.14 -24.64
N ARG A 72 -12.00 -8.64 -23.62
CA ARG A 72 -12.48 -7.65 -22.67
C ARG A 72 -11.51 -6.48 -22.65
N ASN A 73 -12.03 -5.28 -22.47
CA ASN A 73 -11.18 -4.12 -22.22
C ASN A 73 -11.05 -3.93 -20.71
N THR A 74 -9.82 -3.84 -20.20
CA THR A 74 -9.57 -3.33 -18.87
C THR A 74 -9.63 -1.82 -18.95
N LEU A 75 -10.59 -1.23 -18.27
CA LEU A 75 -10.84 0.22 -18.30
C LEU A 75 -10.05 0.93 -17.20
N TYR A 76 -10.08 0.37 -16.01
CA TYR A 76 -9.47 0.97 -14.83
C TYR A 76 -8.67 -0.07 -14.06
N ALA A 77 -7.53 0.36 -13.52
CA ALA A 77 -6.78 -0.37 -12.51
C ALA A 77 -6.58 0.55 -11.31
N ALA A 78 -6.90 0.07 -10.12
CA ALA A 78 -6.50 0.71 -8.88
C ALA A 78 -5.34 -0.09 -8.28
N THR A 79 -4.27 0.62 -7.95
CA THR A 79 -3.15 0.07 -7.20
C THR A 79 -2.98 0.90 -5.94
N ALA A 80 -3.11 0.26 -4.78
CA ALA A 80 -2.89 0.95 -3.52
C ALA A 80 -1.41 1.32 -3.39
N ASP A 81 -1.13 2.60 -3.15
CA ASP A 81 0.20 3.05 -2.78
C ASP A 81 0.41 2.81 -1.28
N VAL A 82 0.80 1.58 -0.96
CA VAL A 82 1.01 1.16 0.43
C VAL A 82 2.49 1.27 0.75
N PRO A 83 2.88 2.21 1.62
CA PRO A 83 4.26 2.29 2.08
C PRO A 83 4.60 1.05 2.89
N GLY A 84 5.58 0.29 2.42
CA GLY A 84 6.01 -0.94 3.08
C GLY A 84 6.71 -0.65 4.42
N PHE A 85 6.17 -1.20 5.51
CA PHE A 85 6.92 -1.26 6.76
C PHE A 85 8.04 -2.28 6.62
N ARG A 86 9.28 -1.80 6.69
CA ARG A 86 10.47 -2.67 6.69
C ARG A 86 11.00 -2.75 8.12
N GLY A 87 11.04 -3.94 8.68
CA GLY A 87 11.67 -4.19 9.97
C GLY A 87 13.15 -3.75 9.96
N GLY A 88 13.67 -3.42 11.13
CA GLY A 88 15.07 -3.01 11.31
C GLY A 88 15.24 -2.03 12.47
N TRP A 89 16.49 -1.71 12.77
CA TRP A 89 16.83 -0.69 13.77
C TRP A 89 16.42 0.68 13.25
N ARG A 90 15.78 1.47 14.12
CA ARG A 90 15.36 2.85 13.87
C ARG A 90 15.83 3.73 15.01
N ASP A 91 16.17 4.95 14.70
CA ASP A 91 16.28 5.95 15.76
C ASP A 91 14.88 6.38 16.24
N GLN A 92 14.84 7.11 17.34
CA GLN A 92 13.58 7.51 17.97
C GLN A 92 12.72 8.39 17.04
N GLU A 93 13.34 9.30 16.30
CA GLU A 93 12.64 10.21 15.40
C GLU A 93 12.02 9.46 14.22
N GLN A 94 12.79 8.58 13.57
CA GLN A 94 12.31 7.72 12.49
C GLN A 94 11.19 6.79 12.94
N ALA A 95 11.30 6.20 14.15
CA ALA A 95 10.25 5.36 14.70
C ALA A 95 8.94 6.14 14.93
N VAL A 96 9.00 7.38 15.41
CA VAL A 96 7.83 8.25 15.57
C VAL A 96 7.21 8.59 14.21
N ILE A 97 8.03 8.92 13.20
CA ILE A 97 7.56 9.22 11.85
C ILE A 97 6.87 7.99 11.24
N GLU A 98 7.51 6.82 11.30
CA GLU A 98 6.96 5.58 10.77
C GLU A 98 5.64 5.19 11.47
N LEU A 99 5.56 5.26 12.79
CA LEU A 99 4.32 4.97 13.53
C LEU A 99 3.17 5.90 13.16
N ARG A 100 3.45 7.15 12.84
CA ARG A 100 2.42 8.12 12.43
C ARG A 100 2.02 8.01 10.96
N SER A 101 2.94 7.60 10.09
CA SER A 101 2.71 7.56 8.65
C SER A 101 2.27 6.20 8.12
N LEU A 102 2.68 5.09 8.76
CA LEU A 102 2.45 3.74 8.27
C LEU A 102 1.36 2.97 9.01
N PHE A 103 0.82 3.53 10.09
CA PHE A 103 -0.16 2.85 10.94
C PHE A 103 -1.38 3.72 11.20
N ILE A 104 -2.53 3.09 11.29
CA ILE A 104 -3.75 3.76 11.71
C ILE A 104 -3.62 4.23 13.17
N PRO A 105 -4.03 5.48 13.48
CA PRO A 105 -4.08 5.95 14.85
C PRO A 105 -5.01 5.08 15.71
N GLY A 106 -4.46 4.46 16.74
CA GLY A 106 -5.18 3.57 17.64
C GLY A 106 -4.53 3.49 19.01
N ALA A 107 -5.06 2.64 19.89
CA ALA A 107 -4.53 2.46 21.25
C ALA A 107 -3.07 1.98 21.24
N GLY A 108 -2.74 1.03 20.37
CA GLY A 108 -1.37 0.52 20.25
C GLY A 108 -0.38 1.54 19.73
N THR A 109 -0.75 2.27 18.67
CA THR A 109 0.08 3.35 18.13
C THR A 109 0.33 4.45 19.17
N LYS A 110 -0.72 4.84 19.91
CA LYS A 110 -0.62 5.83 20.98
C LYS A 110 0.30 5.35 22.11
N TYR A 111 0.14 4.09 22.52
CA TYR A 111 1.00 3.49 23.54
C TYR A 111 2.49 3.53 23.14
N LEU A 112 2.81 3.11 21.89
CA LEU A 112 4.19 3.13 21.42
C LEU A 112 4.75 4.54 21.28
N LEU A 113 3.97 5.51 20.82
CA LEU A 113 4.39 6.91 20.77
C LEU A 113 4.65 7.49 22.16
N ASP A 114 3.81 7.15 23.15
CA ASP A 114 4.04 7.55 24.56
C ASP A 114 5.29 6.89 25.12
N LEU A 115 5.52 5.62 24.88
CA LEU A 115 6.73 4.90 25.27
C LEU A 115 7.98 5.57 24.67
N LEU A 116 7.98 5.82 23.34
CA LEU A 116 9.09 6.49 22.67
C LEU A 116 9.36 7.90 23.23
N SER A 117 8.32 8.64 23.62
CA SER A 117 8.48 9.96 24.22
C SER A 117 9.19 9.94 25.57
N ARG A 118 9.08 8.81 26.30
CA ARG A 118 9.73 8.61 27.61
C ARG A 118 11.15 8.06 27.49
N MET A 119 11.57 7.65 26.29
CA MET A 119 12.95 7.24 26.05
C MET A 119 13.86 8.46 25.93
N SER A 120 15.03 8.42 26.56
CA SER A 120 16.07 9.43 26.39
C SER A 120 17.33 8.81 25.83
N LYS A 121 17.98 9.52 24.91
CA LYS A 121 19.37 9.19 24.54
C LYS A 121 20.28 9.72 25.65
N ASP A 122 20.73 8.85 26.54
CA ASP A 122 21.82 9.20 27.46
C ASP A 122 23.15 9.05 26.70
N SER A 123 23.63 10.15 26.16
CA SER A 123 25.02 10.32 25.77
C SER A 123 25.71 11.19 26.84
N GLY A 124 25.83 10.67 28.03
CA GLY A 124 26.53 11.35 29.14
C GLY A 124 27.95 10.83 29.25
N VAL A 125 28.94 11.69 29.05
CA VAL A 125 30.30 11.45 29.53
C VAL A 125 30.34 11.88 31.01
N THR A 126 30.35 10.93 31.92
CA THR A 126 30.50 11.24 33.34
C THR A 126 31.98 11.12 33.68
N THR A 127 32.63 12.25 33.88
CA THR A 127 34.01 12.29 34.38
C THR A 127 33.97 12.30 35.92
N LYS A 128 34.38 11.22 36.55
CA LYS A 128 34.62 11.19 37.99
C LYS A 128 36.11 11.43 38.21
N ASP A 129 36.42 12.59 38.81
CA ASP A 129 37.76 12.95 39.24
C ASP A 129 37.85 12.78 40.75
N ASN A 130 38.68 11.85 41.21
CA ASN A 130 38.93 11.61 42.63
C ASN A 130 40.31 12.16 43.04
N GLY A 131 40.91 13.03 42.23
CA GLY A 131 42.21 13.66 42.56
C GLY A 131 43.42 12.75 42.37
N VAL A 132 43.24 11.44 42.13
CA VAL A 132 44.33 10.45 41.97
C VAL A 132 44.20 9.64 40.66
N THR A 133 42.98 9.41 40.21
CA THR A 133 42.69 8.69 38.96
C THR A 133 41.48 9.29 38.27
N GLN A 134 41.63 9.66 37.00
CA GLN A 134 40.53 10.05 36.13
C GLN A 134 39.96 8.81 35.47
N THR A 135 38.70 8.46 35.76
CA THR A 135 37.97 7.41 35.05
C THR A 135 36.90 8.07 34.17
N VAL A 136 37.06 7.93 32.85
CA VAL A 136 36.07 8.40 31.89
C VAL A 136 35.19 7.24 31.54
N GLU A 137 33.95 7.22 32.00
CA GLU A 137 32.94 6.27 31.59
C GLU A 137 32.04 6.94 30.52
N ALA A 138 32.19 6.52 29.27
CA ALA A 138 31.26 6.89 28.22
C ALA A 138 30.10 5.88 28.19
N LYS A 139 28.92 6.27 28.64
CA LYS A 139 27.69 5.50 28.50
C LYS A 139 26.99 5.95 27.23
N THR A 140 27.02 5.12 26.18
CA THR A 140 26.20 5.27 25.02
C THR A 140 25.05 4.24 25.11
N GLY A 141 23.82 4.71 25.28
CA GLY A 141 22.65 3.85 25.37
C GLY A 141 21.34 4.62 25.33
N VAL A 142 20.27 3.90 25.16
CA VAL A 142 18.90 4.43 25.30
C VAL A 142 18.38 3.97 26.66
N SER A 143 17.96 4.89 27.51
CA SER A 143 17.35 4.58 28.81
C SER A 143 15.93 5.12 28.89
N LEU A 144 15.09 4.47 29.70
CA LEU A 144 13.78 4.99 30.05
C LEU A 144 13.90 6.00 31.18
N ARG A 145 13.30 7.18 31.05
CA ARG A 145 13.31 8.23 32.07
C ARG A 145 12.57 7.86 33.36
N GLN A 146 11.72 6.85 33.29
CA GLN A 146 10.93 6.32 34.42
C GLN A 146 10.81 4.80 34.28
N ASN A 147 10.61 4.10 35.39
CA ASN A 147 10.23 2.68 35.35
C ASN A 147 8.84 2.58 34.74
N VAL A 148 8.79 2.16 33.49
CA VAL A 148 7.55 1.92 32.73
C VAL A 148 7.44 0.43 32.52
N GLU A 149 6.28 -0.13 32.85
CA GLU A 149 5.95 -1.50 32.50
C GLU A 149 5.81 -1.59 30.98
N ILE A 150 6.68 -2.38 30.35
CA ILE A 150 6.66 -2.56 28.89
C ILE A 150 5.76 -3.75 28.56
N ASN A 151 4.67 -3.48 27.85
CA ASN A 151 3.86 -4.56 27.27
C ASN A 151 4.64 -5.16 26.08
N PRO A 152 5.01 -6.45 26.14
CA PRO A 152 5.78 -7.11 25.08
C PRO A 152 5.01 -7.30 23.78
N ARG A 153 3.68 -7.16 23.82
CA ARG A 153 2.80 -7.36 22.68
C ARG A 153 1.86 -6.17 22.51
N VAL A 154 1.87 -5.57 21.34
CA VAL A 154 1.04 -4.41 21.02
C VAL A 154 0.35 -4.65 19.68
N LYS A 155 -0.98 -4.56 19.68
CA LYS A 155 -1.75 -4.62 18.44
C LYS A 155 -1.65 -3.33 17.67
N LEU A 156 -1.33 -3.43 16.41
CA LEU A 156 -1.19 -2.31 15.47
C LEU A 156 -2.00 -2.60 14.20
N GLN A 157 -2.40 -1.53 13.51
CA GLN A 157 -3.07 -1.60 12.22
C GLN A 157 -2.21 -0.89 11.16
N PRO A 158 -1.26 -1.60 10.53
CA PRO A 158 -0.49 -1.01 9.45
C PRO A 158 -1.35 -0.84 8.20
N PHE A 159 -1.08 0.19 7.41
CA PHE A 159 -1.67 0.32 6.08
C PHE A 159 -1.14 -0.80 5.18
N ARG A 160 -2.04 -1.66 4.68
CA ARG A 160 -1.70 -2.81 3.83
C ARG A 160 -2.50 -2.90 2.54
N THR A 161 -3.57 -2.12 2.44
CA THR A 161 -4.49 -2.10 1.32
C THR A 161 -4.99 -0.68 1.08
N PHE A 162 -5.99 -0.51 0.24
CA PHE A 162 -6.60 0.78 -0.05
C PHE A 162 -7.08 1.48 1.23
N LEU A 163 -6.96 2.80 1.27
CA LEU A 163 -7.34 3.60 2.44
C LEU A 163 -8.83 3.54 2.75
N GLU A 164 -9.66 3.25 1.74
CA GLU A 164 -11.11 3.14 1.86
C GLU A 164 -11.57 1.80 2.46
N VAL A 165 -10.64 0.87 2.68
CA VAL A 165 -10.90 -0.46 3.25
C VAL A 165 -10.35 -0.54 4.66
N GLU A 166 -11.08 -1.21 5.54
CA GLU A 166 -10.62 -1.48 6.89
C GLU A 166 -9.30 -2.25 6.88
N GLN A 167 -8.32 -1.73 7.60
CA GLN A 167 -6.99 -2.34 7.64
C GLN A 167 -6.96 -3.46 8.69
N PRO A 168 -6.31 -4.60 8.39
CA PRO A 168 -6.23 -5.71 9.33
C PRO A 168 -5.32 -5.38 10.52
N GLU A 169 -5.72 -5.83 11.70
CA GLU A 169 -4.87 -5.78 12.89
C GLU A 169 -3.68 -6.75 12.76
N SER A 170 -2.56 -6.38 13.36
CA SER A 170 -1.37 -7.20 13.51
C SER A 170 -0.83 -7.08 14.94
N GLU A 171 -0.25 -8.16 15.44
CA GLU A 171 0.40 -8.26 16.74
C GLU A 171 1.90 -8.54 16.59
#